data_180e64c1560dbb52fedcb714d8267e0a
#
_entry.id   180e64c1560dbb52fedcb714d8267e0a
#
_cell.length_a   1.000
_cell.length_b   1.000
_cell.length_c   1.000
_cell.angle_alpha   90.00
_cell.angle_beta   90.00
_cell.angle_gamma   90.00
#
_symmetry.space_group_name_H-M   'P 1'
#
loop_
_entity.id
_entity.type
_entity.pdbx_description
1 polymer ?
#
loop_
_entity_poly.entity_id
_entity_poly.type
_entity_poly.pdbx_seq_one_letter_code
_entity_poly.pdbx_strand_id
1 'polypeptide(L)'
;MTESTTKKVRVKKVEAKTTVVKARVEQPEKKEEPAQQKIRVKIFAYDNKIIDKAAKTIIDTAERNNAQVIGPVPLPTDTKKFSVGRSTFVHKTASEQYEMRTHKRLLDIINPSPRAIDALMNLNLPSGVDVEIKMQ
;
A
#
# COMPACT_ATOMS: atom_id res chain seq x y z
N MET A 1 -53.60 -28.35 -41.20
CA MET A 1 -54.66 -28.63 -40.24
C MET A 1 -54.02 -28.29 -38.89
N THR A 2 -54.40 -27.37 -38.10
CA THR A 2 -55.52 -26.49 -37.85
C THR A 2 -54.98 -25.49 -36.81
N GLU A 3 -55.03 -24.21 -37.13
CA GLU A 3 -55.79 -23.16 -36.43
C GLU A 3 -55.33 -22.87 -34.99
N SER A 4 -54.69 -21.77 -34.75
CA SER A 4 -55.16 -20.41 -34.37
C SER A 4 -56.04 -20.39 -33.15
N THR A 5 -55.67 -19.68 -32.11
CA THR A 5 -56.57 -18.71 -31.48
C THR A 5 -55.83 -17.73 -30.59
N THR A 6 -55.82 -16.52 -31.07
CA THR A 6 -55.49 -15.26 -30.36
C THR A 6 -56.51 -15.01 -29.26
N LYS A 7 -56.11 -14.75 -28.04
CA LYS A 7 -57.00 -14.14 -27.03
C LYS A 7 -56.37 -12.92 -26.40
N LYS A 8 -56.82 -11.82 -26.94
CA LYS A 8 -56.63 -10.43 -26.49
C LYS A 8 -57.34 -10.26 -25.14
N VAL A 9 -56.62 -10.00 -24.08
CA VAL A 9 -57.20 -9.57 -22.80
C VAL A 9 -56.78 -8.14 -22.50
N ARG A 10 -57.80 -7.37 -22.35
CA ARG A 10 -57.92 -5.92 -22.18
C ARG A 10 -57.26 -5.42 -20.91
N VAL A 11 -56.42 -4.39 -21.04
CA VAL A 11 -55.85 -3.60 -19.97
C VAL A 11 -56.96 -2.87 -19.24
N LYS A 12 -57.06 -3.08 -17.93
CA LYS A 12 -57.74 -2.17 -17.01
C LYS A 12 -56.72 -1.30 -16.32
N LYS A 13 -56.75 -0.05 -16.65
CA LYS A 13 -56.07 1.08 -16.01
C LYS A 13 -56.66 1.23 -14.60
N VAL A 14 -55.83 1.05 -13.59
CA VAL A 14 -56.14 1.48 -12.22
C VAL A 14 -55.06 2.45 -11.79
N GLU A 15 -55.46 3.69 -11.72
CA GLU A 15 -54.72 4.76 -11.07
C GLU A 15 -54.74 4.52 -9.57
N ALA A 16 -53.56 4.40 -8.94
CA ALA A 16 -53.42 4.50 -7.51
C ALA A 16 -52.21 5.34 -7.16
N LYS A 17 -52.53 6.48 -6.69
CA LYS A 17 -51.83 7.52 -5.94
C LYS A 17 -50.42 7.19 -5.41
N THR A 18 -49.52 7.97 -5.90
CA THR A 18 -48.19 8.30 -5.40
C THR A 18 -48.20 8.59 -3.90
N THR A 19 -47.53 7.75 -3.13
CA THR A 19 -46.98 8.15 -1.84
C THR A 19 -45.48 8.00 -1.90
N VAL A 20 -44.79 9.11 -2.12
CA VAL A 20 -43.35 9.20 -2.11
C VAL A 20 -42.92 9.06 -0.66
N VAL A 21 -42.57 7.85 -0.25
CA VAL A 21 -41.77 7.64 0.98
C VAL A 21 -40.33 7.85 0.61
N LYS A 22 -39.85 9.02 0.99
CA LYS A 22 -38.48 9.43 0.91
C LYS A 22 -37.67 8.54 1.86
N ALA A 23 -37.17 7.40 1.37
CA ALA A 23 -36.19 6.59 2.08
C ALA A 23 -34.92 7.42 2.19
N ARG A 24 -34.75 8.03 3.35
CA ARG A 24 -33.52 8.65 3.80
C ARG A 24 -32.49 7.54 3.88
N VAL A 25 -31.60 7.49 2.90
CA VAL A 25 -30.39 6.67 2.94
C VAL A 25 -29.57 7.18 4.12
N GLU A 26 -29.64 6.47 5.23
CA GLU A 26 -28.71 6.63 6.34
C GLU A 26 -27.33 6.24 5.82
N GLN A 27 -26.52 7.24 5.54
CA GLN A 27 -25.08 7.06 5.33
C GLN A 27 -24.54 6.51 6.66
N PRO A 28 -23.76 5.41 6.64
CA PRO A 28 -23.13 4.96 7.87
C PRO A 28 -22.23 6.09 8.35
N GLU A 29 -22.56 6.64 9.51
CA GLU A 29 -21.73 7.58 10.24
C GLU A 29 -20.34 6.96 10.34
N LYS A 30 -19.40 7.54 9.61
CA LYS A 30 -17.98 7.27 9.73
C LYS A 30 -17.64 7.70 11.17
N LYS A 31 -17.58 6.72 12.09
CA LYS A 31 -17.06 6.93 13.42
C LYS A 31 -15.71 7.59 13.24
N GLU A 32 -15.61 8.86 13.60
CA GLU A 32 -14.35 9.56 13.76
C GLU A 32 -13.61 8.84 14.89
N GLU A 33 -12.78 7.87 14.52
CA GLU A 33 -11.81 7.32 15.45
C GLU A 33 -10.92 8.46 15.90
N PRO A 34 -10.65 8.59 17.22
CA PRO A 34 -9.78 9.63 17.73
C PRO A 34 -8.47 9.60 16.92
N ALA A 35 -8.01 10.77 16.50
CA ALA A 35 -6.83 10.92 15.65
C ALA A 35 -5.65 10.16 16.26
N GLN A 36 -5.48 8.91 15.80
CA GLN A 36 -4.39 8.05 16.24
C GLN A 36 -3.13 8.57 15.57
N GLN A 37 -2.17 8.97 16.37
CA GLN A 37 -0.86 9.35 15.84
C GLN A 37 -0.25 8.13 15.16
N LYS A 38 0.07 8.27 13.88
CA LYS A 38 0.69 7.21 13.08
C LYS A 38 2.07 7.66 12.65
N ILE A 39 3.04 6.78 12.84
CA ILE A 39 4.37 6.94 12.28
C ILE A 39 4.51 6.01 11.09
N ARG A 40 4.83 6.59 9.96
CA ARG A 40 5.09 5.85 8.74
C ARG A 40 6.59 5.75 8.52
N VAL A 41 7.10 4.54 8.50
CA VAL A 41 8.51 4.21 8.29
C VAL A 41 8.67 3.61 6.90
N LYS A 42 9.48 4.25 6.05
CA LYS A 42 9.87 3.71 4.76
C LYS A 42 11.32 3.28 4.82
N ILE A 43 11.57 2.06 4.39
CA ILE A 43 12.89 1.44 4.40
C ILE A 43 13.31 1.22 2.96
N PHE A 44 14.55 1.59 2.64
CA PHE A 44 15.15 1.42 1.32
C PHE A 44 16.44 0.62 1.43
N ALA A 45 16.67 -0.28 0.51
CA ALA A 45 17.95 -0.99 0.38
C ALA A 45 18.14 -1.56 -1.03
N TYR A 46 19.39 -1.82 -1.39
CA TYR A 46 19.71 -2.48 -2.66
C TYR A 46 19.57 -4.00 -2.57
N ASP A 47 19.71 -4.57 -1.38
CA ASP A 47 19.58 -6.01 -1.15
C ASP A 47 18.25 -6.34 -0.44
N ASN A 48 17.50 -7.29 -1.00
CA ASN A 48 16.23 -7.75 -0.44
C ASN A 48 16.41 -8.48 0.90
N LYS A 49 17.52 -9.21 1.11
CA LYS A 49 17.76 -9.94 2.35
C LYS A 49 18.10 -9.01 3.51
N ILE A 50 18.83 -7.93 3.21
CA ILE A 50 19.23 -6.93 4.21
C ILE A 50 18.03 -6.11 4.65
N ILE A 51 17.16 -5.70 3.71
CA ILE A 51 15.96 -4.92 4.03
C ILE A 51 14.97 -5.72 4.89
N ASP A 52 14.81 -7.02 4.63
CA ASP A 52 13.92 -7.86 5.41
C ASP A 52 14.44 -8.11 6.84
N LYS A 53 15.77 -8.19 7.03
CA LYS A 53 16.39 -8.23 8.37
C LYS A 53 16.18 -6.90 9.11
N ALA A 54 16.42 -5.78 8.43
CA ALA A 54 16.21 -4.45 9.02
C ALA A 54 14.74 -4.24 9.42
N ALA A 55 13.79 -4.65 8.56
CA ALA A 55 12.37 -4.57 8.86
C ALA A 55 12.01 -5.35 10.13
N LYS A 56 12.53 -6.58 10.29
CA LYS A 56 12.33 -7.37 11.51
C LYS A 56 12.88 -6.68 12.76
N THR A 57 14.09 -6.14 12.67
CA THR A 57 14.71 -5.43 13.81
C THR A 57 13.89 -4.21 14.23
N ILE A 58 13.31 -3.48 13.27
CA ILE A 58 12.43 -2.33 13.54
C ILE A 58 11.13 -2.80 14.21
N ILE A 59 10.52 -3.87 13.73
CA ILE A 59 9.30 -4.46 14.32
C ILE A 59 9.57 -4.91 15.75
N ASP A 60 10.62 -5.70 15.98
CA ASP A 60 11.00 -6.19 17.31
C ASP A 60 11.24 -5.03 18.30
N THR A 61 11.84 -3.94 17.82
CA THR A 61 12.08 -2.75 18.67
C THR A 61 10.80 -2.01 18.98
N ALA A 62 9.89 -1.87 18.02
CA ALA A 62 8.60 -1.23 18.22
C ALA A 62 7.70 -2.04 19.18
N GLU A 63 7.65 -3.37 19.02
CA GLU A 63 6.90 -4.28 19.89
C GLU A 63 7.42 -4.27 21.34
N ARG A 64 8.76 -4.25 21.53
CA ARG A 64 9.37 -4.12 22.88
C ARG A 64 8.96 -2.83 23.59
N ASN A 65 8.63 -1.77 22.84
CA ASN A 65 8.17 -0.50 23.38
C ASN A 65 6.62 -0.37 23.39
N ASN A 66 5.89 -1.50 23.28
CA ASN A 66 4.43 -1.59 23.30
C ASN A 66 3.75 -0.74 22.21
N ALA A 67 4.40 -0.56 21.05
CA ALA A 67 3.79 0.07 19.90
C ALA A 67 3.16 -0.99 19.00
N GLN A 68 1.98 -0.70 18.48
CA GLN A 68 1.31 -1.58 17.53
C GLN A 68 1.86 -1.34 16.13
N VAL A 69 2.37 -2.39 15.48
CA VAL A 69 2.94 -2.33 14.13
C VAL A 69 2.01 -2.98 13.13
N ILE A 70 1.71 -2.27 12.05
CA ILE A 70 1.09 -2.85 10.87
C ILE A 70 2.23 -3.28 9.95
N GLY A 71 2.32 -4.58 9.72
CA GLY A 71 3.42 -5.35 9.16
C GLY A 71 4.07 -4.82 7.89
N PRO A 72 5.23 -5.36 7.50
CA PRO A 72 5.99 -4.84 6.38
C PRO A 72 5.22 -5.02 5.06
N VAL A 73 4.80 -3.90 4.46
CA VAL A 73 4.15 -3.89 3.15
C VAL A 73 5.23 -3.74 2.07
N PRO A 74 5.37 -4.69 1.15
CA PRO A 74 6.31 -4.55 0.05
C PRO A 74 5.81 -3.47 -0.92
N LEU A 75 6.65 -2.50 -1.21
CA LEU A 75 6.41 -1.50 -2.25
C LEU A 75 7.09 -1.92 -3.56
N PRO A 76 6.65 -1.40 -4.70
CA PRO A 76 7.29 -1.67 -5.98
C PRO A 76 8.78 -1.36 -5.96
N THR A 77 9.60 -2.25 -6.52
CA THR A 77 11.05 -2.09 -6.63
C THR A 77 11.37 -1.14 -7.76
N ASP A 78 12.16 -0.10 -7.49
CA ASP A 78 12.66 0.79 -8.52
C ASP A 78 13.87 0.16 -9.21
N THR A 79 13.81 0.04 -10.53
CA THR A 79 14.91 -0.50 -11.33
C THR A 79 15.44 0.58 -12.26
N LYS A 80 16.71 0.95 -12.09
CA LYS A 80 17.44 1.83 -13.02
C LYS A 80 18.35 0.98 -13.88
N LYS A 81 18.23 1.14 -15.20
CA LYS A 81 19.05 0.42 -16.19
C LYS A 81 20.03 1.37 -16.84
N PHE A 82 21.27 0.90 -17.00
CA PHE A 82 22.37 1.65 -17.59
C PHE A 82 22.99 0.84 -18.70
N SER A 83 23.20 1.46 -19.86
CA SER A 83 23.95 0.86 -20.97
C SER A 83 25.26 1.61 -21.10
N VAL A 84 26.38 0.90 -21.00
CA VAL A 84 27.71 1.43 -21.18
C VAL A 84 28.35 0.83 -22.43
N GLY A 85 28.76 1.68 -23.36
CA GLY A 85 29.48 1.23 -24.55
C GLY A 85 30.82 0.61 -24.17
N ARG A 86 31.16 -0.50 -24.83
CA ARG A 86 32.49 -1.09 -24.72
C ARG A 86 33.53 -0.27 -25.49
N SER A 87 34.80 -0.61 -25.34
CA SER A 87 35.90 0.00 -26.11
C SER A 87 35.56 0.10 -27.60
N THR A 88 35.85 1.26 -28.20
CA THR A 88 35.58 1.55 -29.62
C THR A 88 36.41 0.67 -30.58
N PHE A 89 37.56 0.16 -30.12
CA PHE A 89 38.36 -0.74 -30.87
C PHE A 89 37.75 -2.15 -30.86
N VAL A 90 37.43 -2.72 -32.01
CA VAL A 90 36.81 -4.06 -32.20
C VAL A 90 35.32 -4.14 -31.76
N HIS A 91 34.89 -3.41 -30.72
CA HIS A 91 33.56 -3.55 -30.12
C HIS A 91 32.67 -2.31 -30.34
N LYS A 92 32.73 -1.69 -31.51
CA LYS A 92 32.02 -0.40 -31.80
C LYS A 92 30.51 -0.42 -31.49
N THR A 93 29.85 -1.55 -31.66
CA THR A 93 28.39 -1.68 -31.46
C THR A 93 28.01 -2.46 -30.19
N ALA A 94 29.00 -2.96 -29.45
CA ALA A 94 28.77 -3.73 -28.24
C ALA A 94 28.59 -2.81 -27.03
N SER A 95 27.57 -3.07 -26.20
CA SER A 95 27.30 -2.38 -24.95
C SER A 95 27.08 -3.37 -23.83
N GLU A 96 27.51 -2.98 -22.63
CA GLU A 96 27.25 -3.70 -21.39
C GLU A 96 26.02 -3.12 -20.72
N GLN A 97 25.14 -4.00 -20.21
CA GLN A 97 23.92 -3.64 -19.57
C GLN A 97 24.06 -3.82 -18.05
N TYR A 98 23.83 -2.78 -17.30
CA TYR A 98 23.85 -2.79 -15.84
C TYR A 98 22.47 -2.38 -15.32
N GLU A 99 22.06 -2.96 -14.18
CA GLU A 99 20.85 -2.55 -13.48
C GLU A 99 21.10 -2.35 -12.00
N MET A 100 20.45 -1.33 -11.45
CA MET A 100 20.42 -1.07 -10.01
C MET A 100 18.99 -1.17 -9.54
N ARG A 101 18.73 -2.06 -8.58
CA ARG A 101 17.41 -2.28 -7.99
C ARG A 101 17.38 -1.70 -6.58
N THR A 102 16.37 -0.85 -6.31
CA THR A 102 16.12 -0.33 -4.96
C THR A 102 14.84 -0.97 -4.45
N HIS A 103 14.98 -1.83 -3.45
CA HIS A 103 13.85 -2.44 -2.76
C HIS A 103 13.30 -1.47 -1.72
N LYS A 104 11.96 -1.51 -1.51
CA LYS A 104 11.26 -0.62 -0.60
C LYS A 104 10.32 -1.42 0.29
N ARG A 105 10.25 -1.07 1.58
CA ARG A 105 9.28 -1.61 2.53
C ARG A 105 8.62 -0.46 3.28
N LEU A 106 7.36 -0.64 3.62
CA LEU A 106 6.57 0.30 4.39
C LEU A 106 6.11 -0.36 5.68
N LEU A 107 6.30 0.34 6.79
CA LEU A 107 5.81 -0.04 8.12
C LEU A 107 5.00 1.12 8.67
N ASP A 108 3.81 0.86 9.17
CA ASP A 108 3.02 1.85 9.89
C ASP A 108 2.98 1.47 11.37
N ILE A 109 3.37 2.39 12.25
CA ILE A 109 3.37 2.23 13.70
C ILE A 109 2.25 3.10 14.25
N ILE A 110 1.33 2.47 14.98
CA ILE A 110 0.15 3.13 15.55
C ILE A 110 0.41 3.41 17.02
N ASN A 111 0.04 4.62 17.47
CA ASN A 111 0.16 5.09 18.86
C ASN A 111 1.57 4.85 19.44
N PRO A 112 2.62 5.36 18.79
CA PRO A 112 3.96 5.20 19.29
C PRO A 112 4.14 5.95 20.62
N SER A 113 4.73 5.28 21.63
CA SER A 113 5.17 5.97 22.82
C SER A 113 6.39 6.87 22.51
N PRO A 114 6.64 7.94 23.25
CA PRO A 114 7.83 8.76 23.04
C PRO A 114 9.13 7.93 23.12
N ARG A 115 9.17 6.94 24.02
CA ARG A 115 10.29 6.02 24.12
C ARG A 115 10.47 5.15 22.87
N ALA A 116 9.37 4.77 22.21
CA ALA A 116 9.44 4.03 20.97
C ALA A 116 10.06 4.88 19.85
N ILE A 117 9.73 6.17 19.79
CA ILE A 117 10.29 7.10 18.80
C ILE A 117 11.81 7.24 19.02
N ASP A 118 12.25 7.48 20.25
CA ASP A 118 13.66 7.59 20.58
C ASP A 118 14.42 6.30 20.27
N ALA A 119 13.84 5.14 20.58
CA ALA A 119 14.42 3.85 20.27
C ALA A 119 14.55 3.59 18.76
N LEU A 120 13.56 4.03 17.97
CA LEU A 120 13.62 3.92 16.51
C LEU A 120 14.64 4.86 15.88
N MET A 121 14.84 6.06 16.44
CA MET A 121 15.87 6.99 15.96
C MET A 121 17.29 6.52 16.28
N ASN A 122 17.48 5.84 17.41
CA ASN A 122 18.78 5.32 17.86
C ASN A 122 19.00 3.85 17.45
N LEU A 123 18.20 3.33 16.52
CA LEU A 123 18.29 1.95 16.09
C LEU A 123 19.56 1.69 15.29
N ASN A 124 20.33 0.68 15.68
CA ASN A 124 21.47 0.24 14.91
C ASN A 124 21.00 -0.67 13.76
N LEU A 125 21.01 -0.13 12.55
CA LEU A 125 20.61 -0.82 11.33
C LEU A 125 21.83 -1.39 10.61
N PRO A 126 21.66 -2.47 9.83
CA PRO A 126 22.72 -2.99 8.98
C PRO A 126 23.12 -1.96 7.92
N SER A 127 24.38 -1.97 7.52
CA SER A 127 24.89 -1.09 6.46
C SER A 127 24.17 -1.34 5.14
N GLY A 128 23.89 -0.27 4.39
CA GLY A 128 23.17 -0.31 3.11
C GLY A 128 21.65 -0.24 3.22
N VAL A 129 21.13 0.15 4.39
CA VAL A 129 19.72 0.43 4.61
C VAL A 129 19.54 1.90 4.95
N ASP A 130 18.68 2.57 4.22
CA ASP A 130 18.20 3.92 4.49
C ASP A 130 16.79 3.89 5.03
N VAL A 131 16.47 4.74 6.01
CA VAL A 131 15.15 4.80 6.66
C VAL A 131 14.65 6.24 6.67
N GLU A 132 13.42 6.41 6.17
CA GLU A 132 12.67 7.65 6.27
C GLU A 132 11.52 7.48 7.26
N ILE A 133 11.44 8.36 8.26
CA ILE A 133 10.36 8.38 9.25
C ILE A 133 9.49 9.61 9.00
N LYS A 134 8.18 9.42 8.85
CA LYS A 134 7.19 10.48 8.70
C LYS A 134 6.09 10.31 9.74
N MET A 135 5.79 11.35 10.48
CA MET A 135 4.62 11.42 11.38
C MET A 135 3.39 11.85 10.58
N GLN A 136 2.27 11.20 10.81
CA GLN A 136 0.96 11.48 10.20
C GLN A 136 -0.10 11.67 11.28
#